data_ebcaa832c0afcbaedfbf73d73f96611d
#
_entry.id   ebcaa832c0afcbaedfbf73d73f96611d
#
_cell.length_a   1.000
_cell.length_b   1.000
_cell.length_c   1.000
_cell.angle_alpha   90.00
_cell.angle_beta   90.00
_cell.angle_gamma   90.00
#
_symmetry.space_group_name_H-M   'P 1'
#
loop_
_entity.id
_entity.type
_entity.pdbx_description
1 polymer ?
#
loop_
_entity_poly.entity_id
_entity_poly.type
_entity_poly.pdbx_seq_one_letter_code
_entity_poly.pdbx_strand_id
1 'polypeptide(L)'
;MPIVASVGKGIQIVNATTRRSLSECVDGQANVFINLGDSNMVGNGSVLSGMTPVWDKDIGDVVTSGPLARGPEQVMGPNLISPCLSVSNFVMKIAGGGEELELNFKPGRNRYIQLNTELPRLIAKLQADGFTSIVVRGVIFNIGTNDAVSQVFTDAFEQNLRDTIEATRTDLEIPDLEFLLTDMPSTLDQDADRAPRVEQIRTALATVANESPGVFLQSTEGWETGRTNDPQGDPVHYNLAGQTSQGQAYANFYTAGA
;
A
#
# COMPACT_ATOMS: atom_id res chain seq x y z
N MET A 1 -21.68 11.62 -6.08
CA MET A 1 -22.62 11.24 -5.04
C MET A 1 -21.82 10.49 -4.00
N PRO A 2 -21.76 10.93 -2.75
CA PRO A 2 -21.11 10.14 -1.72
C PRO A 2 -21.90 8.84 -1.54
N ILE A 3 -21.21 7.72 -1.59
CA ILE A 3 -21.78 6.41 -1.26
C ILE A 3 -21.84 6.38 0.27
N VAL A 4 -22.94 6.87 0.83
CA VAL A 4 -23.27 6.60 2.22
C VAL A 4 -23.69 5.13 2.29
N ALA A 5 -22.75 4.24 2.48
CA ALA A 5 -23.05 2.94 3.04
C ALA A 5 -23.52 3.22 4.47
N SER A 6 -24.84 3.12 4.72
CA SER A 6 -25.39 3.09 6.06
C SER A 6 -24.73 1.95 6.81
N VAL A 7 -23.72 2.31 7.59
CA VAL A 7 -22.99 1.40 8.45
C VAL A 7 -23.92 0.99 9.57
N GLY A 8 -24.51 -0.21 9.45
CA GLY A 8 -25.33 -0.80 10.51
C GLY A 8 -24.55 -0.86 11.81
N LYS A 9 -25.27 -0.74 12.94
CA LYS A 9 -24.74 -0.74 14.30
C LYS A 9 -23.66 -1.82 14.48
N GLY A 10 -22.41 -1.40 14.67
CA GLY A 10 -21.28 -2.28 14.99
C GLY A 10 -19.97 -1.99 14.28
N ILE A 11 -19.93 -1.12 13.27
CA ILE A 11 -18.66 -0.71 12.67
C ILE A 11 -18.13 0.47 13.46
N GLN A 12 -17.12 0.24 14.27
CA GLN A 12 -16.21 1.30 14.66
C GLN A 12 -15.13 1.40 13.58
N ILE A 13 -15.31 2.30 12.62
CA ILE A 13 -14.15 2.85 11.91
C ILE A 13 -13.45 3.68 12.99
N VAL A 14 -12.46 3.08 13.60
CA VAL A 14 -11.75 3.77 14.67
C VAL A 14 -10.75 4.68 13.99
N ASN A 15 -11.06 5.98 13.99
CA ASN A 15 -10.10 7.01 13.65
C ASN A 15 -8.87 6.82 14.54
N ALA A 16 -7.76 6.41 13.94
CA ALA A 16 -6.51 6.21 14.64
C ALA A 16 -5.84 7.58 14.86
N THR A 17 -6.37 8.40 15.76
CA THR A 17 -5.71 9.64 16.23
C THR A 17 -4.45 9.36 17.06
N THR A 18 -4.18 8.11 17.34
CA THR A 18 -2.92 7.60 17.88
C THR A 18 -2.64 6.29 17.16
N ARG A 19 -1.39 6.03 16.76
CA ARG A 19 -0.96 4.68 16.39
C ARG A 19 -1.48 3.74 17.46
N ARG A 20 -2.67 3.18 17.23
CA ARG A 20 -3.15 2.11 18.10
C ARG A 20 -2.20 0.96 17.82
N SER A 21 -1.38 0.70 18.81
CA SER A 21 -0.48 -0.42 18.74
C SER A 21 -1.32 -1.65 18.38
N LEU A 22 -0.76 -2.55 17.57
CA LEU A 22 -1.37 -3.87 17.33
C LEU A 22 -1.57 -4.66 18.65
N SER A 23 -1.17 -4.08 19.78
CA SER A 23 -1.31 -4.63 21.13
C SER A 23 -2.72 -4.52 21.72
N GLU A 24 -3.60 -3.67 21.19
CA GLU A 24 -4.99 -3.65 21.65
C GLU A 24 -5.78 -4.79 21.01
N CYS A 25 -6.05 -5.81 21.79
CA CYS A 25 -6.80 -6.99 21.39
C CYS A 25 -8.31 -6.75 21.53
N VAL A 26 -9.02 -6.81 20.41
CA VAL A 26 -10.49 -6.91 20.42
C VAL A 26 -10.87 -8.23 19.78
N ASP A 27 -11.55 -9.08 20.50
CA ASP A 27 -12.04 -10.35 19.97
C ASP A 27 -12.94 -10.11 18.75
N GLY A 28 -12.70 -10.88 17.68
CA GLY A 28 -13.43 -10.72 16.42
C GLY A 28 -12.99 -9.50 15.60
N GLN A 29 -11.80 -8.92 15.85
CA GLN A 29 -11.26 -7.83 15.06
C GLN A 29 -10.56 -8.32 13.79
N ALA A 30 -10.80 -7.63 12.68
CA ALA A 30 -10.02 -7.70 11.45
C ALA A 30 -9.26 -6.38 11.23
N ASN A 31 -7.96 -6.48 10.94
CA ASN A 31 -7.17 -5.36 10.44
C ASN A 31 -7.10 -5.43 8.92
N VAL A 32 -7.33 -4.32 8.26
CA VAL A 32 -7.22 -4.18 6.81
C VAL A 32 -6.08 -3.22 6.47
N PHE A 33 -5.14 -3.68 5.67
CA PHE A 33 -4.05 -2.89 5.11
C PHE A 33 -4.30 -2.71 3.62
N ILE A 34 -4.16 -1.50 3.12
CA ILE A 34 -4.38 -1.18 1.71
C ILE A 34 -3.01 -1.01 1.05
N ASN A 35 -2.70 -1.85 0.08
CA ASN A 35 -1.47 -1.79 -0.70
C ASN A 35 -1.78 -1.24 -2.09
N LEU A 36 -1.33 -0.02 -2.36
CA LEU A 36 -1.45 0.64 -3.66
C LEU A 36 -0.07 0.72 -4.32
N GLY A 37 -0.02 0.64 -5.64
CA GLY A 37 1.24 0.91 -6.31
C GLY A 37 1.44 0.29 -7.69
N ASP A 38 2.69 0.40 -8.12
CA ASP A 38 3.18 -0.06 -9.40
C ASP A 38 3.66 -1.53 -9.37
N SER A 39 4.54 -1.87 -10.31
CA SER A 39 5.08 -3.23 -10.48
C SER A 39 5.82 -3.78 -9.26
N ASN A 40 6.43 -2.94 -8.43
CA ASN A 40 7.10 -3.38 -7.21
C ASN A 40 6.09 -3.82 -6.15
N MET A 41 4.94 -3.18 -6.07
CA MET A 41 3.84 -3.63 -5.21
C MET A 41 3.17 -4.90 -5.75
N VAL A 42 3.14 -5.09 -7.08
CA VAL A 42 2.68 -6.36 -7.69
C VAL A 42 3.59 -7.53 -7.32
N GLY A 43 4.88 -7.30 -7.13
CA GLY A 43 5.90 -8.33 -6.93
C GLY A 43 6.49 -8.85 -8.25
N ASN A 44 6.66 -7.97 -9.24
CA ASN A 44 7.13 -8.37 -10.58
C ASN A 44 8.60 -8.85 -10.61
N GLY A 45 9.43 -8.44 -9.65
CA GLY A 45 10.84 -8.86 -9.58
C GLY A 45 11.04 -10.28 -9.08
N SER A 46 10.11 -10.78 -8.25
CA SER A 46 10.18 -12.12 -7.65
C SER A 46 8.79 -12.57 -7.18
N VAL A 47 8.64 -13.85 -6.96
CA VAL A 47 7.41 -14.42 -6.39
C VAL A 47 7.71 -14.83 -4.96
N LEU A 48 7.12 -14.10 -4.01
CA LEU A 48 7.04 -14.51 -2.62
C LEU A 48 5.83 -15.42 -2.45
N SER A 49 5.98 -16.47 -1.66
CA SER A 49 4.87 -17.32 -1.23
C SER A 49 4.67 -17.15 0.26
N GLY A 50 3.46 -16.92 0.68
CA GLY A 50 3.10 -16.74 2.08
C GLY A 50 1.64 -17.09 2.29
N MET A 51 1.17 -16.88 3.52
CA MET A 51 -0.22 -17.16 3.90
C MET A 51 -0.99 -15.89 4.25
N THR A 52 -0.51 -14.72 3.81
CA THR A 52 -1.23 -13.47 4.05
C THR A 52 -2.53 -13.47 3.26
N PRO A 53 -3.68 -13.30 3.91
CA PRO A 53 -4.96 -13.18 3.24
C PRO A 53 -5.02 -11.89 2.41
N VAL A 54 -5.24 -12.02 1.10
CA VAL A 54 -5.34 -10.91 0.13
C VAL A 54 -6.74 -10.92 -0.49
N TRP A 55 -7.37 -9.74 -0.59
CA TRP A 55 -8.65 -9.60 -1.27
C TRP A 55 -8.51 -9.79 -2.78
N ASP A 56 -9.26 -10.73 -3.32
CA ASP A 56 -9.40 -10.94 -4.77
C ASP A 56 -10.76 -10.40 -5.24
N LYS A 57 -10.71 -9.27 -5.94
CA LYS A 57 -11.90 -8.58 -6.44
C LYS A 57 -12.68 -9.39 -7.50
N ASP A 58 -11.99 -10.25 -8.25
CA ASP A 58 -12.58 -10.97 -9.37
C ASP A 58 -13.47 -12.12 -8.89
N ILE A 59 -13.11 -12.72 -7.78
CA ILE A 59 -13.94 -13.74 -7.13
C ILE A 59 -14.76 -13.19 -5.96
N GLY A 60 -14.45 -11.97 -5.47
CA GLY A 60 -15.13 -11.36 -4.33
C GLY A 60 -14.88 -12.08 -3.01
N ASP A 61 -13.69 -12.62 -2.83
CA ASP A 61 -13.28 -13.38 -1.64
C ASP A 61 -11.81 -13.13 -1.27
N VAL A 62 -11.39 -13.64 -0.12
CA VAL A 62 -10.02 -13.56 0.37
C VAL A 62 -9.25 -14.80 -0.01
N VAL A 63 -8.08 -14.61 -0.60
CA VAL A 63 -7.19 -15.70 -1.05
C VAL A 63 -5.83 -15.61 -0.34
N THR A 64 -5.17 -16.75 -0.16
CA THR A 64 -3.81 -16.84 0.39
C THR A 64 -2.77 -17.25 -0.67
N SER A 65 -3.22 -17.47 -1.91
CA SER A 65 -2.37 -17.88 -3.03
C SER A 65 -2.89 -17.31 -4.36
N GLY A 66 -2.10 -17.40 -5.40
CA GLY A 66 -2.46 -16.95 -6.73
C GLY A 66 -1.75 -15.68 -7.18
N PRO A 67 -2.13 -15.10 -8.33
CA PRO A 67 -1.41 -13.99 -8.95
C PRO A 67 -1.37 -12.71 -8.10
N LEU A 68 -2.36 -12.50 -7.23
CA LEU A 68 -2.45 -11.32 -6.36
C LEU A 68 -1.65 -11.50 -5.07
N ALA A 69 -1.49 -12.73 -4.57
CA ALA A 69 -0.84 -13.03 -3.30
C ALA A 69 0.65 -13.40 -3.52
N ARG A 70 1.46 -12.49 -4.07
CA ARG A 70 2.86 -12.79 -4.41
C ARG A 70 3.85 -11.62 -4.26
N GLY A 71 3.46 -10.53 -3.66
CA GLY A 71 4.29 -9.35 -3.45
C GLY A 71 4.77 -9.21 -1.99
N PRO A 72 5.22 -8.02 -1.60
CA PRO A 72 5.76 -7.75 -0.27
C PRO A 72 4.76 -8.03 0.86
N GLU A 73 3.46 -8.05 0.58
CA GLU A 73 2.42 -8.41 1.54
C GLU A 73 2.61 -9.83 2.11
N GLN A 74 3.22 -10.74 1.36
CA GLN A 74 3.45 -12.12 1.81
C GLN A 74 4.53 -12.20 2.91
N VAL A 75 5.40 -11.21 3.01
CA VAL A 75 6.35 -11.05 4.11
C VAL A 75 5.75 -10.18 5.21
N MET A 76 5.06 -9.11 4.83
CA MET A 76 4.44 -8.18 5.79
C MET A 76 3.46 -8.91 6.72
N GLY A 77 2.51 -9.66 6.19
CA GLY A 77 1.44 -10.28 6.97
C GLY A 77 1.94 -11.17 8.10
N PRO A 78 2.82 -12.17 7.86
CA PRO A 78 3.37 -13.01 8.92
C PRO A 78 4.20 -12.25 9.96
N ASN A 79 4.75 -11.08 9.62
CA ASN A 79 5.55 -10.24 10.51
C ASN A 79 4.72 -9.18 11.25
N LEU A 80 3.44 -9.03 10.93
CA LEU A 80 2.48 -8.25 11.71
C LEU A 80 2.08 -9.06 12.95
N ILE A 81 2.99 -9.15 13.89
CA ILE A 81 2.77 -9.91 15.11
C ILE A 81 1.78 -9.15 15.99
N SER A 82 0.56 -9.68 16.06
CA SER A 82 -0.37 -9.27 17.10
C SER A 82 -0.18 -10.19 18.31
N PRO A 83 -0.08 -9.64 19.54
CA PRO A 83 -0.09 -10.47 20.76
C PRO A 83 -1.43 -11.21 20.93
N CYS A 84 -2.39 -10.95 20.07
CA CYS A 84 -3.73 -11.48 20.12
C CYS A 84 -3.97 -12.48 19.01
N LEU A 85 -4.12 -13.74 19.36
CA LEU A 85 -4.42 -14.83 18.42
C LEU A 85 -5.77 -14.67 17.70
N SER A 86 -6.67 -13.82 18.22
CA SER A 86 -8.00 -13.56 17.67
C SER A 86 -8.05 -12.44 16.63
N VAL A 87 -6.94 -11.72 16.41
CA VAL A 87 -6.88 -10.64 15.41
C VAL A 87 -6.37 -11.17 14.08
N SER A 88 -7.13 -10.96 13.02
CA SER A 88 -6.76 -11.36 11.65
C SER A 88 -6.33 -10.16 10.82
N ASN A 89 -5.25 -10.30 10.07
CA ASN A 89 -4.73 -9.28 9.19
C ASN A 89 -5.07 -9.62 7.73
N PHE A 90 -5.66 -8.67 7.03
CA PHE A 90 -6.06 -8.77 5.63
C PHE A 90 -5.39 -7.68 4.81
N VAL A 91 -5.03 -7.98 3.58
CA VAL A 91 -4.49 -7.01 2.64
C VAL A 91 -5.43 -6.83 1.47
N MET A 92 -5.78 -5.59 1.17
CA MET A 92 -6.39 -5.22 -0.10
C MET A 92 -5.30 -4.66 -1.00
N LYS A 93 -5.00 -5.35 -2.11
CA LYS A 93 -3.95 -4.96 -3.03
C LYS A 93 -4.53 -4.43 -4.34
N ILE A 94 -4.18 -3.19 -4.67
CA ILE A 94 -4.53 -2.53 -5.94
C ILE A 94 -3.24 -2.03 -6.56
N ALA A 95 -2.67 -2.82 -7.45
CA ALA A 95 -1.39 -2.53 -8.07
C ALA A 95 -1.34 -3.07 -9.49
N GLY A 96 -0.52 -2.46 -10.33
CA GLY A 96 -0.31 -2.89 -11.71
C GLY A 96 1.06 -2.52 -12.25
N GLY A 97 1.55 -3.30 -13.21
CA GLY A 97 2.81 -3.00 -13.87
C GLY A 97 2.72 -1.78 -14.78
N GLY A 98 3.71 -0.90 -14.72
CA GLY A 98 3.78 0.27 -15.59
C GLY A 98 2.80 1.39 -15.23
N GLU A 99 2.27 1.40 -14.01
CA GLU A 99 1.27 2.39 -13.60
C GLU A 99 1.90 3.66 -13.04
N GLU A 100 1.31 4.79 -13.38
CA GLU A 100 1.66 6.13 -12.97
C GLU A 100 0.57 6.74 -12.08
N LEU A 101 0.96 7.67 -11.22
CA LEU A 101 0.05 8.37 -10.33
C LEU A 101 -1.01 9.16 -11.12
N GLU A 102 -0.57 9.94 -12.13
CA GLU A 102 -1.43 10.79 -12.96
C GLU A 102 -2.51 9.98 -13.69
N LEU A 103 -2.16 8.85 -14.26
CA LEU A 103 -3.04 8.11 -15.16
C LEU A 103 -3.89 7.06 -14.43
N ASN A 104 -3.45 6.60 -13.26
CA ASN A 104 -4.06 5.43 -12.63
C ASN A 104 -4.64 5.69 -11.23
N PHE A 105 -3.95 6.47 -10.38
CA PHE A 105 -4.30 6.58 -8.95
C PHE A 105 -4.92 7.91 -8.53
N LYS A 106 -4.81 8.94 -9.34
CA LYS A 106 -5.43 10.23 -9.10
C LYS A 106 -6.97 10.12 -9.01
N PRO A 107 -7.65 10.99 -8.24
CA PRO A 107 -9.11 10.98 -8.14
C PRO A 107 -9.80 10.93 -9.51
N GLY A 108 -10.74 9.99 -9.64
CA GLY A 108 -11.45 9.72 -10.88
C GLY A 108 -10.76 8.75 -11.86
N ARG A 109 -9.55 8.30 -11.56
CA ARG A 109 -8.84 7.30 -12.38
C ARG A 109 -9.20 5.86 -11.93
N ASN A 110 -8.87 4.90 -12.78
CA ASN A 110 -9.32 3.52 -12.64
C ASN A 110 -8.94 2.86 -11.31
N ARG A 111 -7.70 3.03 -10.82
CA ARG A 111 -7.25 2.45 -9.54
C ARG A 111 -7.86 3.15 -8.34
N TYR A 112 -8.03 4.46 -8.43
CA TYR A 112 -8.75 5.22 -7.42
C TYR A 112 -10.22 4.78 -7.31
N ILE A 113 -10.90 4.63 -8.46
CA ILE A 113 -12.28 4.11 -8.49
C ILE A 113 -12.32 2.68 -7.95
N GLN A 114 -11.33 1.84 -8.31
CA GLN A 114 -11.23 0.48 -7.80
C GLN A 114 -11.10 0.46 -6.27
N LEU A 115 -10.25 1.31 -5.68
CA LEU A 115 -10.11 1.43 -4.22
C LEU A 115 -11.46 1.69 -3.56
N ASN A 116 -12.17 2.72 -4.02
CA ASN A 116 -13.45 3.14 -3.47
C ASN A 116 -14.58 2.13 -3.68
N THR A 117 -14.43 1.25 -4.67
CA THR A 117 -15.41 0.19 -4.94
C THR A 117 -15.11 -1.08 -4.13
N GLU A 118 -13.85 -1.46 -4.03
CA GLU A 118 -13.46 -2.77 -3.48
C GLU A 118 -13.35 -2.77 -1.95
N LEU A 119 -12.95 -1.64 -1.33
CA LEU A 119 -12.85 -1.61 0.13
C LEU A 119 -14.21 -1.86 0.83
N PRO A 120 -15.33 -1.24 0.41
CA PRO A 120 -16.64 -1.59 0.96
C PRO A 120 -17.03 -3.05 0.75
N ARG A 121 -16.66 -3.67 -0.39
CA ARG A 121 -16.93 -5.08 -0.66
C ARG A 121 -16.14 -6.00 0.28
N LEU A 122 -14.85 -5.72 0.50
CA LEU A 122 -14.03 -6.44 1.48
C LEU A 122 -14.62 -6.31 2.88
N ILE A 123 -14.97 -5.10 3.30
CA ILE A 123 -15.58 -4.86 4.61
C ILE A 123 -16.87 -5.68 4.76
N ALA A 124 -17.76 -5.66 3.78
CA ALA A 124 -19.00 -6.42 3.81
C ALA A 124 -18.74 -7.94 3.89
N LYS A 125 -17.73 -8.45 3.18
CA LYS A 125 -17.33 -9.86 3.25
C LYS A 125 -16.83 -10.23 4.66
N LEU A 126 -15.94 -9.43 5.24
CA LEU A 126 -15.42 -9.68 6.59
C LEU A 126 -16.53 -9.66 7.64
N GLN A 127 -17.52 -8.79 7.50
CA GLN A 127 -18.72 -8.80 8.36
C GLN A 127 -19.52 -10.09 8.21
N ALA A 128 -19.72 -10.53 6.97
CA ALA A 128 -20.44 -11.79 6.68
C ALA A 128 -19.68 -13.01 7.24
N ASP A 129 -18.35 -12.93 7.32
CA ASP A 129 -17.49 -13.95 7.93
C ASP A 129 -17.46 -13.91 9.47
N GLY A 130 -18.18 -12.95 10.08
CA GLY A 130 -18.37 -12.88 11.53
C GLY A 130 -17.41 -11.93 12.26
N PHE A 131 -16.60 -11.13 11.54
CA PHE A 131 -15.80 -10.09 12.19
C PHE A 131 -16.72 -8.96 12.70
N THR A 132 -16.59 -8.63 13.98
CA THR A 132 -17.44 -7.64 14.66
C THR A 132 -16.79 -6.25 14.72
N SER A 133 -15.48 -6.18 14.51
CA SER A 133 -14.70 -4.94 14.44
C SER A 133 -13.76 -5.00 13.24
N ILE A 134 -13.83 -4.00 12.35
CA ILE A 134 -12.94 -3.92 11.19
C ILE A 134 -12.21 -2.58 11.26
N VAL A 135 -10.89 -2.64 11.25
CA VAL A 135 -10.02 -1.48 11.36
C VAL A 135 -9.17 -1.36 10.09
N VAL A 136 -9.36 -0.29 9.33
CA VAL A 136 -8.45 0.08 8.24
C VAL A 136 -7.22 0.75 8.86
N ARG A 137 -6.08 0.06 8.80
CA ARG A 137 -4.84 0.47 9.48
C ARG A 137 -4.07 1.54 8.75
N GLY A 138 -4.10 1.52 7.42
CA GLY A 138 -3.43 2.51 6.61
C GLY A 138 -3.28 2.08 5.16
N VAL A 139 -2.67 2.95 4.40
CA VAL A 139 -2.33 2.77 2.99
C VAL A 139 -0.82 2.70 2.85
N ILE A 140 -0.32 1.64 2.24
CA ILE A 140 1.07 1.55 1.78
C ILE A 140 1.05 1.90 0.30
N PHE A 141 1.78 2.94 -0.10
CA PHE A 141 1.74 3.45 -1.45
C PHE A 141 3.13 3.48 -2.08
N ASN A 142 3.39 2.53 -2.98
CA ASN A 142 4.63 2.43 -3.75
C ASN A 142 4.38 2.90 -5.18
N ILE A 143 4.75 4.14 -5.48
CA ILE A 143 4.47 4.81 -6.76
C ILE A 143 5.57 5.81 -7.08
N GLY A 144 5.72 6.18 -8.34
CA GLY A 144 6.64 7.21 -8.82
C GLY A 144 7.66 6.71 -9.83
N THR A 145 7.94 5.40 -9.81
CA THR A 145 8.91 4.80 -10.71
C THR A 145 8.56 5.04 -12.19
N ASN A 146 7.29 4.89 -12.55
CA ASN A 146 6.84 5.13 -13.91
C ASN A 146 6.58 6.62 -14.20
N ASP A 147 6.24 7.42 -13.19
CA ASP A 147 6.11 8.87 -13.34
C ASP A 147 7.43 9.53 -13.75
N ALA A 148 8.57 8.97 -13.30
CA ALA A 148 9.91 9.43 -13.67
C ALA A 148 10.30 9.20 -15.13
N VAL A 149 9.50 8.52 -15.96
CA VAL A 149 9.77 8.38 -17.41
C VAL A 149 9.34 9.63 -18.20
N SER A 150 8.47 10.47 -17.64
CA SER A 150 7.92 11.65 -18.29
C SER A 150 8.09 12.90 -17.43
N GLN A 151 8.68 13.97 -17.99
CA GLN A 151 8.79 15.24 -17.28
C GLN A 151 7.42 15.81 -16.87
N VAL A 152 6.42 15.66 -17.73
CA VAL A 152 5.05 16.13 -17.45
C VAL A 152 4.45 15.43 -16.23
N PHE A 153 4.66 14.13 -16.09
CA PHE A 153 4.18 13.38 -14.93
C PHE A 153 4.98 13.73 -13.68
N THR A 154 6.29 13.88 -13.81
CA THR A 154 7.19 14.28 -12.72
C THR A 154 6.81 15.66 -12.17
N ASP A 155 6.54 16.65 -13.04
CA ASP A 155 6.18 18.01 -12.64
C ASP A 155 4.83 18.07 -11.90
N ALA A 156 3.90 17.18 -12.25
CA ALA A 156 2.59 17.09 -11.61
C ALA A 156 2.55 16.19 -10.38
N PHE A 157 3.61 15.43 -10.10
CA PHE A 157 3.59 14.32 -9.15
C PHE A 157 3.23 14.76 -7.73
N GLU A 158 3.87 15.81 -7.21
CA GLU A 158 3.62 16.27 -5.84
C GLU A 158 2.16 16.65 -5.61
N GLN A 159 1.60 17.47 -6.50
CA GLN A 159 0.22 17.90 -6.36
C GLN A 159 -0.76 16.72 -6.50
N ASN A 160 -0.53 15.85 -7.47
CA ASN A 160 -1.36 14.65 -7.64
C ASN A 160 -1.30 13.72 -6.42
N LEU A 161 -0.14 13.60 -5.77
CA LEU A 161 0.01 12.78 -4.57
C LEU A 161 -0.80 13.37 -3.41
N ARG A 162 -0.72 14.69 -3.20
CA ARG A 162 -1.50 15.41 -2.18
C ARG A 162 -3.01 15.23 -2.44
N ASP A 163 -3.44 15.48 -3.67
CA ASP A 163 -4.85 15.34 -4.05
C ASP A 163 -5.36 13.91 -3.84
N THR A 164 -4.54 12.91 -4.16
CA THR A 164 -4.88 11.50 -3.98
C THR A 164 -5.03 11.12 -2.51
N ILE A 165 -4.11 11.58 -1.65
CA ILE A 165 -4.16 11.33 -0.20
C ILE A 165 -5.40 11.99 0.41
N GLU A 166 -5.64 13.27 0.11
CA GLU A 166 -6.77 14.03 0.65
C GLU A 166 -8.12 13.45 0.21
N ALA A 167 -8.24 13.17 -1.10
CA ALA A 167 -9.44 12.56 -1.64
C ALA A 167 -9.70 11.17 -1.06
N THR A 168 -8.66 10.35 -0.88
CA THR A 168 -8.80 9.01 -0.28
C THR A 168 -9.32 9.11 1.15
N ARG A 169 -8.78 10.02 1.96
CA ARG A 169 -9.25 10.27 3.32
C ARG A 169 -10.71 10.72 3.36
N THR A 170 -11.07 11.59 2.43
CA THR A 170 -12.42 12.15 2.32
C THR A 170 -13.43 11.09 1.87
N ASP A 171 -13.13 10.37 0.80
CA ASP A 171 -14.07 9.42 0.19
C ASP A 171 -14.24 8.15 1.03
N LEU A 172 -13.21 7.76 1.79
CA LEU A 172 -13.31 6.66 2.75
C LEU A 172 -13.85 7.09 4.11
N GLU A 173 -14.08 8.39 4.32
CA GLU A 173 -14.53 8.98 5.60
C GLU A 173 -13.57 8.66 6.77
N ILE A 174 -12.25 8.54 6.49
CA ILE A 174 -11.19 8.27 7.45
C ILE A 174 -10.17 9.43 7.40
N PRO A 175 -10.45 10.57 8.06
CA PRO A 175 -9.61 11.78 7.92
C PRO A 175 -8.18 11.60 8.41
N ASP A 176 -7.95 10.70 9.36
CA ASP A 176 -6.63 10.42 9.92
C ASP A 176 -5.99 9.15 9.32
N LEU A 177 -6.45 8.68 8.15
CA LEU A 177 -5.88 7.50 7.48
C LEU A 177 -4.39 7.73 7.24
N GLU A 178 -3.58 6.84 7.79
CA GLU A 178 -2.13 6.89 7.61
C GLU A 178 -1.71 6.43 6.22
N PHE A 179 -0.71 7.10 5.66
CA PHE A 179 -0.06 6.72 4.41
C PHE A 179 1.42 6.45 4.66
N LEU A 180 1.88 5.28 4.28
CA LEU A 180 3.29 4.93 4.18
C LEU A 180 3.70 4.98 2.72
N LEU A 181 4.30 6.06 2.31
CA LEU A 181 4.90 6.21 0.99
C LEU A 181 6.20 5.40 0.94
N THR A 182 6.50 4.81 -0.20
CA THR A 182 7.75 4.09 -0.41
C THR A 182 8.62 4.90 -1.37
N ASP A 183 9.88 5.12 -1.00
CA ASP A 183 10.85 5.73 -1.89
C ASP A 183 11.15 4.84 -3.09
N MET A 184 11.79 5.41 -4.11
CA MET A 184 12.14 4.68 -5.33
C MET A 184 13.46 3.90 -5.16
N PRO A 185 13.67 2.81 -5.94
CA PRO A 185 14.94 2.09 -5.92
C PRO A 185 16.15 3.02 -6.17
N SER A 186 17.19 2.92 -5.33
CA SER A 186 18.40 3.73 -5.46
C SER A 186 19.18 3.47 -6.76
N THR A 187 18.98 2.29 -7.35
CA THR A 187 19.57 1.91 -8.64
C THR A 187 19.09 2.76 -9.82
N LEU A 188 17.96 3.44 -9.69
CA LEU A 188 17.47 4.38 -10.71
C LEU A 188 18.34 5.62 -10.87
N ASP A 189 19.20 5.92 -9.92
CA ASP A 189 20.17 7.03 -9.98
C ASP A 189 21.26 6.80 -11.03
N GLN A 190 21.45 5.56 -11.47
CA GLN A 190 22.41 5.17 -12.49
C GLN A 190 21.93 5.42 -13.93
N ASP A 191 20.65 5.69 -14.13
CA ASP A 191 20.07 6.09 -15.42
C ASP A 191 20.20 7.61 -15.58
N ALA A 192 21.23 8.05 -16.31
CA ALA A 192 21.56 9.47 -16.46
C ALA A 192 20.42 10.32 -17.05
N ASP A 193 19.59 9.73 -17.90
CA ASP A 193 18.44 10.43 -18.51
C ASP A 193 17.26 10.55 -17.55
N ARG A 194 17.15 9.63 -16.60
CA ARG A 194 16.05 9.51 -15.66
C ARG A 194 16.36 10.10 -14.28
N ALA A 195 17.62 10.05 -13.86
CA ALA A 195 18.06 10.44 -12.52
C ALA A 195 17.54 11.82 -12.06
N PRO A 196 17.55 12.89 -12.89
CA PRO A 196 17.01 14.19 -12.45
C PRO A 196 15.51 14.14 -12.09
N ARG A 197 14.73 13.37 -12.84
CA ARG A 197 13.29 13.18 -12.57
C ARG A 197 13.04 12.29 -11.35
N VAL A 198 13.88 11.27 -11.16
CA VAL A 198 13.88 10.43 -9.96
C VAL A 198 14.11 11.27 -8.71
N GLU A 199 15.11 12.15 -8.73
CA GLU A 199 15.40 13.06 -7.64
C GLU A 199 14.26 14.05 -7.36
N GLN A 200 13.64 14.58 -8.41
CA GLN A 200 12.46 15.44 -8.27
C GLN A 200 11.29 14.70 -7.59
N ILE A 201 11.02 13.46 -7.96
CA ILE A 201 9.96 12.65 -7.34
C ILE A 201 10.31 12.30 -5.88
N ARG A 202 11.56 11.93 -5.57
CA ARG A 202 12.01 11.71 -4.19
C ARG A 202 11.82 12.95 -3.32
N THR A 203 12.17 14.10 -3.86
CA THR A 203 11.95 15.39 -3.18
C THR A 203 10.47 15.60 -2.91
N ALA A 204 9.59 15.33 -3.88
CA ALA A 204 8.15 15.44 -3.73
C ALA A 204 7.60 14.46 -2.66
N LEU A 205 8.04 13.19 -2.68
CA LEU A 205 7.68 12.20 -1.65
C LEU A 205 8.08 12.66 -0.25
N ALA A 206 9.32 13.15 -0.10
CA ALA A 206 9.80 13.66 1.18
C ALA A 206 9.05 14.91 1.63
N THR A 207 8.76 15.84 0.72
CA THR A 207 8.00 17.06 1.00
C THR A 207 6.59 16.71 1.48
N VAL A 208 5.88 15.84 0.77
CA VAL A 208 4.54 15.42 1.16
C VAL A 208 4.54 14.70 2.50
N ALA A 209 5.52 13.82 2.75
CA ALA A 209 5.62 13.12 4.03
C ALA A 209 5.90 14.08 5.21
N ASN A 210 6.71 15.11 5.00
CA ASN A 210 7.06 16.07 6.05
C ASN A 210 5.93 17.06 6.35
N GLU A 211 5.14 17.42 5.35
CA GLU A 211 4.13 18.48 5.47
C GLU A 211 2.71 17.97 5.72
N SER A 212 2.43 16.69 5.43
CA SER A 212 1.10 16.13 5.56
C SER A 212 1.00 15.26 6.83
N PRO A 213 0.14 15.60 7.79
CA PRO A 213 -0.04 14.79 9.00
C PRO A 213 -0.44 13.33 8.66
N GLY A 214 0.18 12.36 9.35
CA GLY A 214 -0.10 10.93 9.14
C GLY A 214 0.41 10.38 7.81
N VAL A 215 1.32 11.10 7.12
CA VAL A 215 2.04 10.61 5.95
C VAL A 215 3.50 10.37 6.33
N PHE A 216 4.03 9.23 5.95
CA PHE A 216 5.38 8.79 6.30
C PHE A 216 6.10 8.34 5.04
N LEU A 217 7.43 8.40 5.04
CA LEU A 217 8.26 7.93 3.94
C LEU A 217 9.15 6.77 4.41
N GLN A 218 9.05 5.64 3.74
CA GLN A 218 9.91 4.49 3.91
C GLN A 218 11.09 4.57 2.95
N SER A 219 12.30 4.64 3.49
CA SER A 219 13.52 4.52 2.70
C SER A 219 13.65 3.13 2.08
N THR A 220 14.17 3.08 0.87
CA THR A 220 14.50 1.86 0.14
C THR A 220 16.01 1.58 0.11
N GLU A 221 16.78 2.31 0.90
CA GLU A 221 18.22 2.12 0.99
C GLU A 221 18.56 0.67 1.40
N GLY A 222 19.44 0.05 0.65
CA GLY A 222 19.84 -1.34 0.86
C GLY A 222 18.86 -2.40 0.33
N TRP A 223 17.75 -2.01 -0.28
CA TRP A 223 16.88 -2.99 -0.94
C TRP A 223 17.44 -3.37 -2.30
N GLU A 224 17.57 -4.67 -2.53
CA GLU A 224 18.18 -5.20 -3.75
C GLU A 224 17.20 -5.19 -4.92
N THR A 225 17.69 -4.78 -6.09
CA THR A 225 16.97 -4.86 -7.36
C THR A 225 17.48 -5.98 -8.24
N GLY A 226 16.74 -6.34 -9.28
CA GLY A 226 17.03 -7.40 -10.23
C GLY A 226 15.82 -8.30 -10.46
N ARG A 227 15.90 -9.16 -11.48
CA ARG A 227 14.90 -10.22 -11.69
C ARG A 227 15.51 -11.59 -11.47
N THR A 228 14.68 -12.57 -11.14
CA THR A 228 15.13 -13.97 -10.98
C THR A 228 15.91 -14.48 -12.19
N ASN A 229 15.53 -14.05 -13.39
CA ASN A 229 16.17 -14.44 -14.65
C ASN A 229 17.18 -13.42 -15.18
N ASP A 230 17.30 -12.25 -14.55
CA ASP A 230 18.25 -11.19 -14.89
C ASP A 230 18.63 -10.41 -13.62
N PRO A 231 19.47 -10.99 -12.76
CA PRO A 231 19.81 -10.39 -11.46
C PRO A 231 20.56 -9.06 -11.56
N GLN A 232 21.15 -8.74 -12.71
CA GLN A 232 21.97 -7.55 -12.91
C GLN A 232 21.39 -6.55 -13.92
N GLY A 233 20.36 -6.94 -14.66
CA GLY A 233 19.84 -6.15 -15.79
C GLY A 233 18.59 -5.34 -15.48
N ASP A 234 17.96 -5.50 -14.32
CA ASP A 234 16.75 -4.78 -13.97
C ASP A 234 16.97 -3.83 -12.78
N PRO A 235 17.20 -2.53 -13.03
CA PRO A 235 17.43 -1.56 -11.97
C PRO A 235 16.14 -1.10 -11.28
N VAL A 236 14.98 -1.53 -11.77
CA VAL A 236 13.67 -1.01 -11.38
C VAL A 236 12.97 -1.91 -10.37
N HIS A 237 13.00 -3.23 -10.60
CA HIS A 237 12.23 -4.17 -9.79
C HIS A 237 13.08 -4.76 -8.67
N TYR A 238 12.48 -4.86 -7.49
CA TYR A 238 13.12 -5.54 -6.36
C TYR A 238 13.18 -7.05 -6.62
N ASN A 239 14.34 -7.65 -6.38
CA ASN A 239 14.52 -9.09 -6.38
C ASN A 239 13.88 -9.72 -5.11
N LEU A 240 14.07 -11.02 -4.89
CA LEU A 240 13.50 -11.70 -3.72
C LEU A 240 13.95 -11.09 -2.40
N ALA A 241 15.23 -10.71 -2.27
CA ALA A 241 15.76 -10.07 -1.06
C ALA A 241 15.17 -8.68 -0.86
N GLY A 242 15.10 -7.86 -1.93
CA GLY A 242 14.48 -6.55 -1.90
C GLY A 242 13.00 -6.58 -1.55
N GLN A 243 12.24 -7.51 -2.13
CA GLN A 243 10.82 -7.73 -1.80
C GLN A 243 10.64 -8.18 -0.33
N THR A 244 11.57 -8.99 0.17
CA THR A 244 11.57 -9.41 1.58
C THR A 244 11.83 -8.22 2.49
N SER A 245 12.82 -7.40 2.18
CA SER A 245 13.13 -6.16 2.91
C SER A 245 11.96 -5.19 2.90
N GLN A 246 11.30 -5.04 1.75
CA GLN A 246 10.11 -4.21 1.59
C GLN A 246 8.97 -4.67 2.52
N GLY A 247 8.62 -5.93 2.50
CA GLY A 247 7.56 -6.47 3.35
C GLY A 247 7.88 -6.39 4.83
N GLN A 248 9.15 -6.62 5.22
CA GLN A 248 9.60 -6.47 6.61
C GLN A 248 9.54 -5.01 7.07
N ALA A 249 9.95 -4.05 6.23
CA ALA A 249 9.87 -2.63 6.55
C ALA A 249 8.43 -2.19 6.78
N TYR A 250 7.49 -2.65 5.96
CA TYR A 250 6.07 -2.37 6.13
C TYR A 250 5.51 -2.95 7.43
N ALA A 251 5.89 -4.20 7.77
CA ALA A 251 5.51 -4.78 9.06
C ALA A 251 6.09 -3.98 10.23
N ASN A 252 7.37 -3.63 10.18
CA ASN A 252 8.04 -2.86 11.22
C ASN A 252 7.39 -1.50 11.43
N PHE A 253 6.95 -0.82 10.36
CA PHE A 253 6.25 0.46 10.48
C PHE A 253 5.01 0.36 11.36
N TYR A 254 4.20 -0.69 11.18
CA TYR A 254 2.97 -0.88 11.95
C TYR A 254 3.20 -1.53 13.33
N THR A 255 4.34 -2.17 13.56
CA THR A 255 4.68 -2.81 14.84
C THR A 255 5.57 -1.95 15.75
N ALA A 256 6.28 -0.95 15.23
CA ALA A 256 7.22 -0.10 15.98
C ALA A 256 6.59 0.81 17.06
N GLY A 257 5.31 0.76 17.27
CA GLY A 257 4.59 1.47 18.33
C GLY A 257 3.80 0.54 19.26
N ALA A 258 4.05 -0.76 19.14
CA ALA A 258 3.40 -1.80 19.95
C ALA A 258 4.18 -2.06 21.25
#